data_5cc05f89b85ffbf9ce0d6a0df102c42b
#
_entry.id   5cc05f89b85ffbf9ce0d6a0df102c42b
#
_cell.length_a   1.000
_cell.length_b   1.000
_cell.length_c   1.000
_cell.angle_alpha   90.00
_cell.angle_beta   90.00
_cell.angle_gamma   90.00
#
_symmetry.space_group_name_H-M   'P 1'
#
loop_
_entity.id
_entity.type
_entity.pdbx_description
1 polymer ?
#
loop_
_entity_poly.entity_id
_entity_poly.type
_entity_poly.pdbx_seq_one_letter_code
_entity_poly.pdbx_strand_id
1 'polypeptide(L)'
;MMKALIALSRLIDAVNEHVGRAVYWLVLAAVLVSAVNAMMRYTFNLSSNAWLELQWYLFAAVFLLCAGHTLLHNEHIRIDVLSSRFTRRTQVWIDVFGTMFFLLPMAFIIMWMSWPIFMNAFHSNEVSSNAGDLVRWPARLLIPVGFFLLSAQGISELIKRIGFLMGMIPDTLEKHQDPALEALADEATK
;
A
#
# COMPACT_ATOMS: atom_id res chain seq x y z
N MET A 1 -15.87 19.70 14.70
CA MET A 1 -15.62 19.19 13.35
C MET A 1 -14.25 18.52 13.25
N MET A 2 -13.14 19.17 13.63
CA MET A 2 -11.78 18.59 13.55
C MET A 2 -11.61 17.28 14.36
N LYS A 3 -12.17 17.18 15.58
CA LYS A 3 -12.12 15.94 16.37
C LYS A 3 -12.74 14.73 15.65
N ALA A 4 -13.81 14.93 14.88
CA ALA A 4 -14.43 13.88 14.08
C ALA A 4 -13.56 13.47 12.90
N LEU A 5 -12.90 14.42 12.22
CA LEU A 5 -11.95 14.13 11.13
C LEU A 5 -10.74 13.35 11.64
N ILE A 6 -10.22 13.70 12.82
CA ILE A 6 -9.10 12.95 13.44
C ILE A 6 -9.54 11.54 13.83
N ALA A 7 -10.77 11.36 14.32
CA ALA A 7 -11.29 10.03 14.62
C ALA A 7 -11.44 9.17 13.35
N LEU A 8 -11.90 9.77 12.24
CA LEU A 8 -11.97 9.12 10.93
C LEU A 8 -10.59 8.73 10.42
N SER A 9 -9.62 9.63 10.52
CA SER A 9 -8.23 9.36 10.14
C SER A 9 -7.67 8.15 10.90
N ARG A 10 -7.86 8.08 12.23
CA ARG A 10 -7.43 6.94 13.04
C ARG A 10 -8.09 5.62 12.64
N LEU A 11 -9.37 5.66 12.27
CA LEU A 11 -10.08 4.47 11.78
C LEU A 11 -9.48 3.97 10.47
N ILE A 12 -9.22 4.87 9.54
CA ILE A 12 -8.57 4.53 8.26
C ILE A 12 -7.18 3.97 8.49
N ASP A 13 -6.39 4.59 9.36
CA ASP A 13 -5.05 4.12 9.74
C ASP A 13 -5.12 2.70 10.32
N ALA A 14 -6.07 2.44 11.24
CA ALA A 14 -6.25 1.12 11.84
C ALA A 14 -6.63 0.05 10.80
N VAL A 15 -7.47 0.39 9.81
CA VAL A 15 -7.83 -0.53 8.72
C VAL A 15 -6.60 -0.85 7.87
N ASN A 16 -5.85 0.16 7.43
CA ASN A 16 -4.65 -0.06 6.61
C ASN A 16 -3.56 -0.81 7.38
N GLU A 17 -3.40 -0.57 8.67
CA GLU A 17 -2.49 -1.30 9.53
C GLU A 17 -2.88 -2.79 9.64
N HIS A 18 -4.17 -3.10 9.81
CA HIS A 18 -4.66 -4.48 9.87
C HIS A 18 -4.46 -5.21 8.53
N VAL A 19 -4.79 -4.53 7.43
CA VAL A 19 -4.57 -5.07 6.08
C VAL A 19 -3.09 -5.33 5.85
N GLY A 20 -2.21 -4.38 6.17
CA GLY A 20 -0.76 -4.54 6.05
C GLY A 20 -0.24 -5.76 6.80
N ARG A 21 -0.67 -5.94 8.05
CA ARG A 21 -0.30 -7.15 8.84
C ARG A 21 -0.80 -8.44 8.22
N ALA A 22 -2.02 -8.45 7.68
CA ALA A 22 -2.57 -9.64 7.00
C ALA A 22 -1.78 -10.00 5.74
N VAL A 23 -1.25 -9.00 5.04
CA VAL A 23 -0.45 -9.18 3.82
C VAL A 23 0.86 -9.92 4.07
N TYR A 24 1.46 -9.85 5.27
CA TYR A 24 2.64 -10.65 5.59
C TYR A 24 2.39 -12.15 5.39
N TRP A 25 1.18 -12.64 5.70
CA TRP A 25 0.80 -14.04 5.47
C TRP A 25 0.65 -14.37 3.99
N LEU A 26 0.25 -13.39 3.16
CA LEU A 26 0.21 -13.59 1.71
C LEU A 26 1.61 -13.70 1.11
N VAL A 27 2.60 -12.99 1.65
CA VAL A 27 4.00 -13.15 1.25
C VAL A 27 4.49 -14.56 1.56
N LEU A 28 4.21 -15.06 2.77
CA LEU A 28 4.53 -16.44 3.13
C LEU A 28 3.85 -17.44 2.20
N ALA A 29 2.55 -17.25 1.91
CA ALA A 29 1.82 -18.11 0.98
C ALA A 29 2.44 -18.08 -0.43
N ALA A 30 2.83 -16.90 -0.94
CA ALA A 30 3.47 -16.76 -2.24
C ALA A 30 4.81 -17.52 -2.29
N VAL A 31 5.62 -17.43 -1.25
CA VAL A 31 6.89 -18.16 -1.13
C VAL A 31 6.66 -19.66 -1.10
N LEU A 32 5.69 -20.14 -0.31
CA LEU A 32 5.36 -21.57 -0.23
C LEU A 32 4.85 -22.11 -1.57
N VAL A 33 3.95 -21.38 -2.24
CA VAL A 33 3.45 -21.75 -3.58
C VAL A 33 4.60 -21.85 -4.58
N SER A 34 5.53 -20.88 -4.57
CA SER A 34 6.71 -20.89 -5.43
C SER A 34 7.61 -22.09 -5.16
N ALA A 35 7.91 -22.36 -3.89
CA ALA A 35 8.78 -23.46 -3.48
C ALA A 35 8.18 -24.82 -3.85
N VAL A 36 6.88 -25.02 -3.55
CA VAL A 36 6.18 -26.26 -3.89
C VAL A 36 6.13 -26.46 -5.41
N ASN A 37 5.81 -25.40 -6.19
CA ASN A 37 5.79 -25.51 -7.65
C ASN A 37 7.17 -25.85 -8.23
N ALA A 38 8.24 -25.24 -7.70
CA ALA A 38 9.61 -25.57 -8.09
C ALA A 38 9.95 -27.03 -7.77
N MET A 39 9.60 -27.49 -6.56
CA MET A 39 9.88 -28.86 -6.13
C MET A 39 9.15 -29.91 -6.99
N MET A 40 7.85 -29.66 -7.27
CA MET A 40 7.04 -30.54 -8.16
C MET A 40 7.61 -30.60 -9.57
N ARG A 41 8.07 -29.45 -10.09
CA ARG A 41 8.68 -29.38 -11.41
C ARG A 41 10.00 -30.15 -11.52
N TYR A 42 10.88 -30.01 -10.52
CA TYR A 42 12.21 -30.64 -10.57
C TYR A 42 12.21 -32.12 -10.17
N THR A 43 11.32 -32.51 -9.22
CA THR A 43 11.29 -33.89 -8.71
C THR A 43 10.38 -34.80 -9.57
N PHE A 44 9.21 -34.28 -9.98
CA PHE A 44 8.18 -35.09 -10.64
C PHE A 44 7.97 -34.74 -12.12
N ASN A 45 8.69 -33.73 -12.64
CA ASN A 45 8.44 -33.14 -13.97
C ASN A 45 6.99 -32.68 -14.17
N LEU A 46 6.29 -32.36 -13.10
CA LEU A 46 4.93 -31.83 -13.10
C LEU A 46 4.99 -30.30 -13.03
N SER A 47 4.48 -29.63 -14.05
CA SER A 47 4.35 -28.18 -14.08
C SER A 47 2.91 -27.80 -14.40
N SER A 48 2.35 -26.88 -13.63
CA SER A 48 1.03 -26.32 -13.90
C SER A 48 1.12 -24.80 -14.01
N ASN A 49 0.60 -24.25 -15.10
CA ASN A 49 0.51 -22.81 -15.29
C ASN A 49 -0.40 -22.14 -14.24
N ALA A 50 -1.39 -22.88 -13.70
CA ALA A 50 -2.24 -22.37 -12.64
C ALA A 50 -1.47 -21.97 -11.37
N TRP A 51 -0.41 -22.72 -10.99
CA TRP A 51 0.45 -22.37 -9.86
C TRP A 51 1.26 -21.11 -10.08
N LEU A 52 1.77 -20.92 -11.31
CA LEU A 52 2.48 -19.68 -11.68
C LEU A 52 1.55 -18.48 -11.68
N GLU A 53 0.33 -18.65 -12.18
CA GLU A 53 -0.66 -17.60 -12.23
C GLU A 53 -1.18 -17.24 -10.82
N LEU A 54 -1.41 -18.24 -9.96
CA LEU A 54 -1.75 -18.04 -8.54
C LEU A 54 -0.66 -17.23 -7.81
N GLN A 55 0.61 -17.53 -8.10
CA GLN A 55 1.72 -16.77 -7.55
C GLN A 55 1.67 -15.30 -7.96
N TRP A 56 1.35 -14.98 -9.22
CA TRP A 56 1.18 -13.60 -9.67
C TRP A 56 -0.01 -12.91 -8.99
N TYR A 57 -1.11 -13.63 -8.72
CA TYR A 57 -2.25 -13.09 -7.98
C TYR A 57 -1.86 -12.75 -6.55
N LEU A 58 -1.08 -13.59 -5.89
CA LEU A 58 -0.59 -13.33 -4.54
C LEU A 58 0.36 -12.12 -4.50
N PHE A 59 1.29 -12.00 -5.46
CA PHE A 59 2.14 -10.81 -5.57
C PHE A 59 1.34 -9.54 -5.86
N ALA A 60 0.35 -9.61 -6.75
CA ALA A 60 -0.53 -8.48 -7.01
C ALA A 60 -1.31 -8.08 -5.75
N ALA A 61 -1.80 -9.05 -4.96
CA ALA A 61 -2.48 -8.80 -3.71
C ALA A 61 -1.54 -8.11 -2.69
N VAL A 62 -0.32 -8.61 -2.52
CA VAL A 62 0.69 -7.99 -1.65
C VAL A 62 0.92 -6.54 -2.07
N PHE A 63 1.21 -6.29 -3.33
CA PHE A 63 1.56 -4.96 -3.83
C PHE A 63 0.40 -3.97 -3.69
N LEU A 64 -0.81 -4.36 -4.12
CA LEU A 64 -1.97 -3.47 -4.14
C LEU A 64 -2.54 -3.20 -2.76
N LEU A 65 -2.63 -4.22 -1.89
CA LEU A 65 -3.19 -4.06 -0.55
C LEU A 65 -2.21 -3.38 0.42
N CYS A 66 -0.89 -3.54 0.21
CA CYS A 66 0.11 -2.83 1.02
C CYS A 66 0.27 -1.35 0.65
N ALA A 67 -0.23 -0.88 -0.49
CA ALA A 67 0.00 0.50 -0.93
C ALA A 67 -0.47 1.54 0.10
N GLY A 68 -1.64 1.33 0.73
CA GLY A 68 -2.14 2.18 1.82
C GLY A 68 -1.29 2.10 3.09
N HIS A 69 -0.85 0.90 3.46
CA HIS A 69 0.02 0.68 4.62
C HIS A 69 1.40 1.34 4.44
N THR A 70 2.00 1.22 3.27
CA THR A 70 3.27 1.88 2.93
C THR A 70 3.15 3.40 2.98
N LEU A 71 2.00 3.95 2.55
CA LEU A 71 1.73 5.39 2.68
C LEU A 71 1.58 5.82 4.15
N LEU A 72 0.91 5.00 4.98
CA LEU A 72 0.74 5.24 6.42
C LEU A 72 2.09 5.37 7.14
N HIS A 73 3.03 4.47 6.83
CA HIS A 73 4.37 4.45 7.46
C HIS A 73 5.38 5.38 6.79
N ASN A 74 4.95 6.17 5.78
CA ASN A 74 5.84 7.07 5.04
C ASN A 74 7.08 6.36 4.43
N GLU A 75 6.94 5.08 4.08
CA GLU A 75 8.02 4.26 3.49
C GLU A 75 8.16 4.46 1.97
N HIS A 76 7.39 5.36 1.37
CA HIS A 76 7.61 5.74 -0.02
C HIS A 76 8.94 6.45 -0.19
N ILE A 77 9.64 6.11 -1.26
CA ILE A 77 10.91 6.75 -1.63
C ILE A 77 10.65 8.25 -1.81
N ARG A 78 11.17 9.06 -0.89
CA ARG A 78 11.17 10.51 -0.99
C ARG A 78 12.54 10.95 -1.45
N ILE A 79 12.59 11.96 -2.29
CA ILE A 79 13.86 12.61 -2.65
C ILE A 79 14.24 13.52 -1.48
N ASP A 80 14.68 12.91 -0.37
CA ASP A 80 15.03 13.62 0.87
C ASP A 80 16.13 14.66 0.66
N VAL A 81 17.02 14.44 -0.31
CA VAL A 81 18.08 15.38 -0.69
C VAL A 81 17.53 16.74 -1.15
N LEU A 82 16.35 16.73 -1.81
CA LEU A 82 15.71 17.98 -2.25
C LEU A 82 14.83 18.58 -1.14
N SER A 83 14.13 17.72 -0.39
CA SER A 83 13.22 18.14 0.69
C SER A 83 13.97 18.69 1.89
N SER A 84 15.17 18.19 2.21
CA SER A 84 16.00 18.65 3.33
C SER A 84 16.42 20.14 3.24
N ARG A 85 16.38 20.74 2.05
CA ARG A 85 16.66 22.17 1.84
C ARG A 85 15.50 23.09 2.22
N PHE A 86 14.31 22.56 2.42
CA PHE A 86 13.11 23.35 2.71
C PHE A 86 12.77 23.31 4.20
N THR A 87 12.12 24.39 4.68
CA THR A 87 11.58 24.41 6.04
C THR A 87 10.51 23.34 6.22
N ARG A 88 10.34 22.83 7.43
CA ARG A 88 9.36 21.77 7.73
C ARG A 88 7.94 22.09 7.25
N ARG A 89 7.50 23.33 7.43
CA ARG A 89 6.20 23.79 6.94
C ARG A 89 6.09 23.70 5.41
N THR A 90 7.15 24.04 4.69
CA THR A 90 7.16 23.97 3.22
C THR A 90 7.09 22.51 2.75
N GLN A 91 7.79 21.61 3.41
CA GLN A 91 7.71 20.16 3.12
C GLN A 91 6.27 19.64 3.26
N VAL A 92 5.59 19.99 4.36
CA VAL A 92 4.19 19.59 4.59
C VAL A 92 3.26 20.16 3.52
N TRP A 93 3.47 21.40 3.07
CA TRP A 93 2.69 21.99 1.97
C TRP A 93 2.91 21.27 0.63
N ILE A 94 4.15 20.90 0.32
CA ILE A 94 4.47 20.11 -0.88
C ILE A 94 3.75 18.75 -0.81
N ASP A 95 3.78 18.11 0.34
CA ASP A 95 3.11 16.82 0.54
C ASP A 95 1.58 16.94 0.43
N VAL A 96 0.98 17.98 1.00
CA VAL A 96 -0.48 18.24 0.86
C VAL A 96 -0.83 18.44 -0.61
N PHE A 97 -0.06 19.26 -1.33
CA PHE A 97 -0.29 19.51 -2.75
C PHE A 97 -0.12 18.21 -3.57
N GLY A 98 0.96 17.47 -3.35
CA GLY A 98 1.22 16.20 -4.03
C GLY A 98 0.13 15.16 -3.79
N THR A 99 -0.31 15.02 -2.54
CA THR A 99 -1.39 14.08 -2.21
C THR A 99 -2.72 14.50 -2.84
N MET A 100 -3.07 15.79 -2.78
CA MET A 100 -4.37 16.30 -3.24
C MET A 100 -4.48 16.32 -4.77
N PHE A 101 -3.42 16.71 -5.49
CA PHE A 101 -3.48 16.94 -6.93
C PHE A 101 -2.93 15.78 -7.77
N PHE A 102 -2.08 14.93 -7.21
CA PHE A 102 -1.50 13.80 -7.94
C PHE A 102 -2.00 12.46 -7.41
N LEU A 103 -1.81 12.18 -6.11
CA LEU A 103 -2.12 10.86 -5.57
C LEU A 103 -3.63 10.57 -5.59
N LEU A 104 -4.46 11.46 -5.02
CA LEU A 104 -5.89 11.22 -4.92
C LEU A 104 -6.60 11.18 -6.28
N PRO A 105 -6.38 12.12 -7.23
CA PRO A 105 -7.04 12.04 -8.54
C PRO A 105 -6.62 10.78 -9.30
N MET A 106 -5.32 10.44 -9.29
CA MET A 106 -4.81 9.24 -9.97
C MET A 106 -5.42 7.98 -9.37
N ALA A 107 -5.38 7.84 -8.05
CA ALA A 107 -5.90 6.68 -7.35
C ALA A 107 -7.42 6.52 -7.58
N PHE A 108 -8.17 7.62 -7.54
CA PHE A 108 -9.61 7.62 -7.78
C PHE A 108 -9.95 7.24 -9.22
N ILE A 109 -9.25 7.79 -10.23
CA ILE A 109 -9.45 7.46 -11.64
C ILE A 109 -9.20 5.97 -11.87
N ILE A 110 -8.10 5.42 -11.35
CA ILE A 110 -7.78 3.99 -11.52
C ILE A 110 -8.84 3.12 -10.82
N MET A 111 -9.23 3.47 -9.60
CA MET A 111 -10.30 2.78 -8.88
C MET A 111 -11.61 2.76 -9.69
N TRP A 112 -12.02 3.91 -10.21
CA TRP A 112 -13.24 4.06 -10.99
C TRP A 112 -13.20 3.27 -12.29
N MET A 113 -12.10 3.36 -13.04
CA MET A 113 -11.96 2.66 -14.32
C MET A 113 -11.78 1.14 -14.17
N SER A 114 -11.21 0.69 -13.06
CA SER A 114 -11.03 -0.74 -12.81
C SER A 114 -12.31 -1.44 -12.33
N TRP A 115 -13.26 -0.70 -11.78
CA TRP A 115 -14.51 -1.25 -11.28
C TRP A 115 -15.34 -1.99 -12.36
N PRO A 116 -15.66 -1.39 -13.55
CA PRO A 116 -16.37 -2.11 -14.59
C PRO A 116 -15.59 -3.31 -15.14
N ILE A 117 -14.25 -3.26 -15.16
CA ILE A 117 -13.40 -4.39 -15.60
C ILE A 117 -13.57 -5.57 -14.63
N PHE A 118 -13.59 -5.31 -13.33
CA PHE A 118 -13.88 -6.33 -12.32
C PHE A 118 -15.30 -6.88 -12.49
N MET A 119 -16.31 -6.01 -12.63
CA MET A 119 -17.71 -6.44 -12.77
C MET A 119 -17.94 -7.30 -14.00
N ASN A 120 -17.35 -6.95 -15.14
CA ASN A 120 -17.41 -7.76 -16.34
C ASN A 120 -16.80 -9.16 -16.13
N ALA A 121 -15.62 -9.22 -15.50
CA ALA A 121 -14.97 -10.51 -15.22
C ALA A 121 -15.77 -11.37 -14.24
N PHE A 122 -16.42 -10.74 -13.26
CA PHE A 122 -17.26 -11.41 -12.28
C PHE A 122 -18.52 -12.00 -12.92
N HIS A 123 -19.24 -11.23 -13.74
CA HIS A 123 -20.47 -11.67 -14.40
C HIS A 123 -20.23 -12.71 -15.51
N SER A 124 -19.11 -12.60 -16.23
CA SER A 124 -18.76 -13.55 -17.29
C SER A 124 -18.09 -14.82 -16.79
N ASN A 125 -17.79 -14.90 -15.47
CA ASN A 125 -16.95 -15.95 -14.88
C ASN A 125 -15.66 -16.17 -15.71
N GLU A 126 -15.02 -15.05 -16.07
CA GLU A 126 -13.84 -15.08 -16.93
C GLU A 126 -12.72 -15.92 -16.31
N VAL A 127 -12.27 -16.90 -17.07
CA VAL A 127 -11.12 -17.75 -16.75
C VAL A 127 -9.88 -17.32 -17.52
N SER A 128 -8.73 -17.74 -17.04
CA SER A 128 -7.47 -17.46 -17.71
C SER A 128 -7.39 -18.16 -19.05
N SER A 129 -6.80 -17.50 -20.04
CA SER A 129 -6.45 -18.12 -21.33
C SER A 129 -5.24 -19.06 -21.26
N ASN A 130 -4.56 -19.10 -20.10
CA ASN A 130 -3.47 -20.03 -19.86
C ASN A 130 -4.00 -21.41 -19.46
N ALA A 131 -3.23 -22.46 -19.77
CA ALA A 131 -3.57 -23.81 -19.35
C ALA A 131 -3.63 -23.88 -17.80
N GLY A 132 -4.83 -24.13 -17.25
CA GLY A 132 -5.06 -24.18 -15.81
C GLY A 132 -6.35 -23.50 -15.35
N ASP A 133 -7.06 -22.82 -16.26
CA ASP A 133 -8.41 -22.26 -16.12
C ASP A 133 -8.67 -21.48 -14.80
N LEU A 134 -7.66 -20.72 -14.36
CA LEU A 134 -7.77 -19.96 -13.12
C LEU A 134 -8.77 -18.80 -13.30
N VAL A 135 -9.68 -18.65 -12.34
CA VAL A 135 -10.69 -17.58 -12.36
C VAL A 135 -10.01 -16.22 -12.20
N ARG A 136 -10.32 -15.26 -13.07
CA ARG A 136 -9.66 -13.94 -13.13
C ARG A 136 -10.25 -12.86 -12.24
N TRP A 137 -11.54 -12.96 -11.90
CA TRP A 137 -12.20 -11.89 -11.16
C TRP A 137 -11.55 -11.57 -9.79
N PRO A 138 -10.93 -12.53 -9.02
CA PRO A 138 -10.29 -12.17 -7.75
C PRO A 138 -9.08 -11.25 -7.94
N ALA A 139 -8.26 -11.51 -8.97
CA ALA A 139 -7.12 -10.65 -9.29
C ALA A 139 -7.57 -9.25 -9.74
N ARG A 140 -8.66 -9.18 -10.53
CA ARG A 140 -9.21 -7.89 -10.98
C ARG A 140 -9.85 -7.09 -9.85
N LEU A 141 -10.40 -7.75 -8.83
CA LEU A 141 -10.94 -7.10 -7.63
C LEU A 141 -9.85 -6.41 -6.81
N LEU A 142 -8.63 -6.95 -6.80
CA LEU A 142 -7.52 -6.37 -6.04
C LEU A 142 -7.21 -4.93 -6.46
N ILE A 143 -7.40 -4.59 -7.74
CA ILE A 143 -7.11 -3.24 -8.25
C ILE A 143 -8.03 -2.19 -7.62
N PRO A 144 -9.36 -2.25 -7.76
CA PRO A 144 -10.22 -1.24 -7.15
C PRO A 144 -10.16 -1.23 -5.62
N VAL A 145 -9.98 -2.38 -4.97
CA VAL A 145 -9.83 -2.46 -3.50
C VAL A 145 -8.52 -1.84 -3.04
N GLY A 146 -7.40 -2.13 -3.69
CA GLY A 146 -6.10 -1.56 -3.35
C GLY A 146 -6.08 -0.03 -3.52
N PHE A 147 -6.62 0.48 -4.64
CA PHE A 147 -6.71 1.92 -4.88
C PHE A 147 -7.75 2.61 -4.00
N PHE A 148 -8.80 1.91 -3.55
CA PHE A 148 -9.70 2.41 -2.52
C PHE A 148 -8.98 2.60 -1.18
N LEU A 149 -8.22 1.60 -0.71
CA LEU A 149 -7.42 1.68 0.51
C LEU A 149 -6.37 2.79 0.43
N LEU A 150 -5.70 2.91 -0.71
CA LEU A 150 -4.73 3.97 -0.96
C LEU A 150 -5.37 5.36 -0.94
N SER A 151 -6.54 5.53 -1.58
CA SER A 151 -7.29 6.79 -1.58
C SER A 151 -7.76 7.17 -0.17
N ALA A 152 -8.28 6.20 0.58
CA ALA A 152 -8.68 6.41 1.97
C ALA A 152 -7.48 6.85 2.81
N GLN A 153 -6.32 6.20 2.68
CA GLN A 153 -5.10 6.60 3.38
C GLN A 153 -4.62 7.98 2.95
N GLY A 154 -4.68 8.33 1.66
CA GLY A 154 -4.36 9.66 1.18
C GLY A 154 -5.21 10.75 1.84
N ILE A 155 -6.50 10.49 2.03
CA ILE A 155 -7.41 11.40 2.77
C ILE A 155 -7.00 11.49 4.25
N SER A 156 -6.69 10.36 4.89
CA SER A 156 -6.19 10.34 6.27
C SER A 156 -4.93 11.19 6.43
N GLU A 157 -3.96 11.04 5.53
CA GLU A 157 -2.72 11.83 5.53
C GLU A 157 -2.99 13.32 5.34
N LEU A 158 -3.90 13.72 4.45
CA LEU A 158 -4.30 15.12 4.28
C LEU A 158 -4.87 15.70 5.56
N ILE A 159 -5.76 14.97 6.25
CA ILE A 159 -6.35 15.42 7.53
C ILE A 159 -5.24 15.65 8.58
N LYS A 160 -4.28 14.74 8.70
CA LYS A 160 -3.17 14.83 9.66
C LYS A 160 -2.26 16.02 9.33
N ARG A 161 -1.88 16.21 8.08
CA ARG A 161 -1.00 17.29 7.63
C ARG A 161 -1.63 18.67 7.78
N ILE A 162 -2.92 18.80 7.44
CA ILE A 162 -3.67 20.03 7.66
C ILE A 162 -3.80 20.31 9.17
N GLY A 163 -4.06 19.26 9.97
CA GLY A 163 -4.10 19.39 11.44
C GLY A 163 -2.78 19.87 12.04
N PHE A 164 -1.64 19.42 11.52
CA PHE A 164 -0.31 19.89 11.88
C PHE A 164 -0.11 21.37 11.50
N LEU A 165 -0.46 21.77 10.28
CA LEU A 165 -0.34 23.17 9.83
C LEU A 165 -1.17 24.13 10.69
N MET A 166 -2.30 23.65 11.23
CA MET A 166 -3.16 24.40 12.15
C MET A 166 -2.65 24.36 13.62
N GLY A 167 -1.57 23.64 13.93
CA GLY A 167 -1.01 23.50 15.27
C GLY A 167 -1.85 22.63 16.22
N MET A 168 -2.76 21.79 15.70
CA MET A 168 -3.67 20.95 16.51
C MET A 168 -3.13 19.53 16.75
N ILE A 169 -2.19 19.09 15.94
CA ILE A 169 -1.59 17.73 16.00
C ILE A 169 -0.07 17.88 15.92
N PRO A 170 0.70 17.10 16.70
CA PRO A 170 2.16 17.03 16.54
C PRO A 170 2.54 16.52 15.14
N ASP A 171 3.77 16.77 14.73
CA ASP A 171 4.26 16.33 13.42
C ASP A 171 4.28 14.80 13.32
N THR A 172 3.41 14.26 12.48
CA THR A 172 3.34 12.81 12.21
C THR A 172 4.42 12.33 11.24
N LEU A 173 5.18 13.25 10.65
CA LEU A 173 6.29 12.98 9.74
C LEU A 173 7.65 12.93 10.46
N GLU A 174 7.72 13.32 11.71
CA GLU A 174 8.90 13.06 12.51
C GLU A 174 9.09 11.54 12.58
N LYS A 175 10.02 11.03 11.77
CA LYS A 175 10.51 9.67 11.95
C LYS A 175 10.86 9.54 13.42
N HIS A 176 10.30 8.56 14.11
CA HIS A 176 10.88 8.08 15.34
C HIS A 176 12.36 7.81 15.01
N GLN A 177 13.24 8.73 15.38
CA GLN A 177 14.66 8.45 15.37
C GLN A 177 14.78 7.26 16.31
N ASP A 178 15.27 6.16 15.76
CA ASP A 178 15.44 4.93 16.52
C ASP A 178 16.28 5.31 17.76
N PRO A 179 15.80 5.10 19.00
CA PRO A 179 16.56 5.47 20.19
C PRO A 179 17.99 4.90 20.19
N ALA A 180 18.20 3.80 19.45
CA ALA A 180 19.49 3.22 19.21
C ALA A 180 20.39 4.09 18.32
N LEU A 181 19.84 4.79 17.32
CA LEU A 181 20.61 5.70 16.47
C LEU A 181 20.96 7.01 17.19
N GLU A 182 20.09 7.53 18.06
CA GLU A 182 20.39 8.68 18.92
C GLU A 182 21.50 8.32 19.93
N ALA A 183 21.44 7.15 20.56
CA ALA A 183 22.48 6.68 21.47
C ALA A 183 23.85 6.53 20.78
N LEU A 184 23.86 6.01 19.54
CA LEU A 184 25.11 5.87 18.76
C LEU A 184 25.64 7.24 18.29
N ALA A 185 24.79 8.20 17.99
CA ALA A 185 25.19 9.57 17.64
C ALA A 185 25.79 10.32 18.84
N ASP A 186 25.21 10.12 20.05
CA ASP A 186 25.73 10.69 21.29
C ASP A 186 27.07 10.05 21.71
N GLU A 187 27.27 8.76 21.45
CA GLU A 187 28.58 8.10 21.68
C GLU A 187 29.66 8.56 20.70
N ALA A 188 29.30 8.86 19.44
CA ALA A 188 30.25 9.32 18.42
C ALA A 188 30.68 10.79 18.62
N THR A 189 29.95 11.57 19.43
CA THR A 189 30.25 12.99 19.73
C THR A 189 30.99 13.18 21.05
N LYS A 190 31.25 12.11 21.80
CA LYS A 190 32.08 12.10 23.01
C LYS A 190 33.50 11.61 22.75
#